data_ff3e431682bb31a2ec9001ef9978b939
#
_entry.id   ff3e431682bb31a2ec9001ef9978b939
#
_cell.length_a   1.000
_cell.length_b   1.000
_cell.length_c   1.000
_cell.angle_alpha   90.00
_cell.angle_beta   90.00
_cell.angle_gamma   90.00
#
_symmetry.space_group_name_H-M   'P 1'
#
loop_
_entity.id
_entity.type
_entity.pdbx_description
1 polymer ?
#
loop_
_entity_poly.entity_id
_entity_poly.type
_entity_poly.pdbx_seq_one_letter_code
_entity_poly.pdbx_strand_id
1 'polypeptide(L)'
;KKNCNGKRIQDFAELSVGDFVVHERHGLGIYRGIEKVEVDRVVRDYIKIEYQGGSNLYILATQLDSLQKYSGGDASNTPKLNKLGTSEWNKTKSKVRGAVKNIAKELVELYAARQEKEGYVCGPDTVWQREFEEMFPYEETEDQLAAIEDAKRDMESTRIMDRLICGDVGYGKTEVALRAAFKEVQESRQVAYLAPTTILAQQIYNTFVQRMKEFPVRVELLCRFRTPAQQKKAIEDLKKGQVDVVIGTHRILSKDVKFK
;
A
#
# COMPACT_ATOMS: atom_id res chain seq x y z
N LYS A 1 12.66 -7.29 3.14
CA LYS A 1 11.34 -7.74 3.64
C LYS A 1 10.81 -8.77 2.66
N LYS A 2 10.73 -10.05 3.06
CA LYS A 2 10.16 -11.11 2.22
C LYS A 2 8.63 -11.01 2.35
N ASN A 3 7.98 -10.50 1.32
CA ASN A 3 6.52 -10.56 1.23
C ASN A 3 6.13 -12.00 0.91
N CYS A 4 5.58 -12.70 1.87
CA CYS A 4 4.90 -13.98 1.65
C CYS A 4 3.44 -13.67 1.28
N ASN A 5 3.18 -13.33 0.04
CA ASN A 5 1.82 -13.26 -0.50
C ASN A 5 1.41 -14.64 -0.96
N GLY A 6 0.85 -15.46 -0.06
CA GLY A 6 0.18 -16.69 -0.44
C GLY A 6 -1.21 -16.36 -1.01
N LYS A 7 -1.49 -16.76 -2.25
CA LYS A 7 -2.83 -16.71 -2.83
C LYS A 7 -3.60 -17.94 -2.35
N ARG A 8 -4.79 -17.76 -1.77
CA ARG A 8 -5.69 -18.87 -1.45
C ARG A 8 -6.06 -19.58 -2.74
N ILE A 9 -5.97 -20.90 -2.72
CA ILE A 9 -6.30 -21.76 -3.85
C ILE A 9 -7.81 -22.01 -3.78
N GLN A 10 -8.51 -21.62 -4.83
CA GLN A 10 -9.96 -21.82 -4.94
C GLN A 10 -10.32 -23.02 -5.82
N ASP A 11 -9.43 -23.40 -6.73
CA ASP A 11 -9.61 -24.53 -7.64
C ASP A 11 -8.29 -25.29 -7.81
N PHE A 12 -8.40 -26.62 -8.03
CA PHE A 12 -7.27 -27.49 -8.38
C PHE A 12 -6.59 -27.07 -9.70
N ALA A 13 -7.31 -26.43 -10.60
CA ALA A 13 -6.75 -25.89 -11.85
C ALA A 13 -5.67 -24.82 -11.63
N GLU A 14 -5.61 -24.22 -10.44
CA GLU A 14 -4.57 -23.25 -10.08
C GLU A 14 -3.24 -23.91 -9.65
N LEU A 15 -3.21 -25.24 -9.45
CA LEU A 15 -2.04 -26.00 -9.00
C LEU A 15 -1.46 -26.86 -10.12
N SER A 16 -0.16 -26.74 -10.31
CA SER A 16 0.63 -27.60 -11.17
C SER A 16 1.58 -28.47 -10.33
N VAL A 17 1.80 -29.71 -10.75
CA VAL A 17 2.76 -30.59 -10.08
C VAL A 17 4.14 -29.94 -10.09
N GLY A 18 4.75 -29.81 -8.91
CA GLY A 18 6.00 -29.10 -8.70
C GLY A 18 5.83 -27.70 -8.08
N ASP A 19 4.61 -27.18 -8.00
CA ASP A 19 4.34 -25.92 -7.32
C ASP A 19 4.67 -25.98 -5.83
N PHE A 20 5.24 -24.90 -5.31
CA PHE A 20 5.42 -24.73 -3.87
C PHE A 20 4.09 -24.34 -3.23
N VAL A 21 3.69 -25.08 -2.20
CA VAL A 21 2.46 -24.84 -1.44
C VAL A 21 2.74 -24.74 0.06
N VAL A 22 1.98 -23.91 0.74
CA VAL A 22 2.07 -23.74 2.19
C VAL A 22 0.82 -24.35 2.83
N HIS A 23 1.01 -25.39 3.62
CA HIS A 23 -0.04 -25.94 4.45
C HIS A 23 -0.08 -25.22 5.80
N GLU A 24 -1.26 -24.85 6.28
CA GLU A 24 -1.45 -24.07 7.49
C GLU A 24 -0.72 -24.65 8.72
N ARG A 25 -0.74 -25.97 8.89
CA ARG A 25 -0.14 -26.68 10.05
C ARG A 25 1.27 -27.17 9.82
N HIS A 26 1.66 -27.48 8.58
CA HIS A 26 2.91 -28.18 8.26
C HIS A 26 3.93 -27.31 7.50
N GLY A 27 3.53 -26.14 7.02
CA GLY A 27 4.42 -25.19 6.34
C GLY A 27 4.63 -25.51 4.88
N LEU A 28 5.80 -25.16 4.36
CA LEU A 28 6.14 -25.18 2.94
C LEU A 28 6.51 -26.58 2.47
N GLY A 29 5.83 -27.06 1.43
CA GLY A 29 6.08 -28.29 0.71
C GLY A 29 5.92 -28.13 -0.79
N ILE A 30 6.06 -29.20 -1.55
CA ILE A 30 5.88 -29.26 -3.00
C ILE A 30 4.64 -30.10 -3.31
N TYR A 31 3.73 -29.55 -4.10
CA TYR A 31 2.58 -30.26 -4.62
C TYR A 31 3.00 -31.35 -5.62
N ARG A 32 2.60 -32.59 -5.37
CA ARG A 32 2.93 -33.76 -6.20
C ARG A 32 1.75 -34.36 -6.93
N GLY A 33 0.59 -33.73 -6.88
CA GLY A 33 -0.62 -34.19 -7.55
C GLY A 33 -1.64 -34.78 -6.59
N ILE A 34 -2.66 -35.37 -7.17
CA ILE A 34 -3.75 -36.06 -6.46
C ILE A 34 -3.56 -37.57 -6.63
N GLU A 35 -3.60 -38.33 -5.53
CA GLU A 35 -3.53 -39.76 -5.52
C GLU A 35 -4.80 -40.35 -4.89
N LYS A 36 -5.31 -41.42 -5.49
CA LYS A 36 -6.41 -42.21 -4.91
C LYS A 36 -5.82 -43.19 -3.88
N VAL A 37 -6.23 -43.02 -2.64
CA VAL A 37 -5.79 -43.89 -1.54
C VAL A 37 -7.00 -44.56 -0.93
N GLU A 38 -6.91 -45.88 -0.75
CA GLU A 38 -7.92 -46.65 -0.06
C GLU A 38 -7.60 -46.68 1.44
N VAL A 39 -8.53 -46.16 2.24
CA VAL A 39 -8.47 -46.20 3.70
C VAL A 39 -9.79 -46.80 4.19
N ASP A 40 -9.74 -47.83 5.00
CA ASP A 40 -10.91 -48.51 5.55
C ASP A 40 -11.91 -48.99 4.46
N ARG A 41 -11.42 -49.53 3.35
CA ARG A 41 -12.20 -49.93 2.16
C ARG A 41 -12.96 -48.83 1.44
N VAL A 42 -12.60 -47.56 1.70
CA VAL A 42 -13.14 -46.38 1.00
C VAL A 42 -12.03 -45.74 0.22
N VAL A 43 -12.21 -45.63 -1.11
CA VAL A 43 -11.27 -44.91 -1.97
C VAL A 43 -11.60 -43.42 -1.95
N ARG A 44 -10.61 -42.62 -1.63
CA ARG A 44 -10.73 -41.15 -1.62
C ARG A 44 -9.58 -40.50 -2.35
N ASP A 45 -9.83 -39.30 -2.87
CA ASP A 45 -8.80 -38.49 -3.50
C ASP A 45 -8.04 -37.71 -2.42
N TYR A 46 -6.70 -37.85 -2.44
CA TYR A 46 -5.79 -37.14 -1.54
C TYR A 46 -4.83 -36.26 -2.32
N ILE A 47 -4.61 -35.08 -1.84
CA ILE A 47 -3.55 -34.20 -2.29
C ILE A 47 -2.24 -34.66 -1.67
N LYS A 48 -1.25 -34.96 -2.51
CA LYS A 48 0.09 -35.35 -2.07
C LYS A 48 1.01 -34.14 -2.03
N ILE A 49 1.64 -33.90 -0.89
CA ILE A 49 2.61 -32.82 -0.68
C ILE A 49 3.90 -33.42 -0.15
N GLU A 50 4.99 -33.18 -0.85
CA GLU A 50 6.32 -33.62 -0.47
C GLU A 50 7.02 -32.55 0.36
N TYR A 51 7.66 -32.95 1.45
CA TYR A 51 8.41 -32.13 2.38
C TYR A 51 9.89 -32.47 2.37
N GLN A 52 10.69 -31.75 3.15
CA GLN A 52 12.13 -31.97 3.27
C GLN A 52 12.43 -33.43 3.65
N GLY A 53 13.36 -34.05 2.92
CA GLY A 53 13.75 -35.46 3.14
C GLY A 53 12.84 -36.50 2.48
N GLY A 54 11.98 -36.07 1.53
CA GLY A 54 11.11 -36.97 0.77
C GLY A 54 9.87 -37.45 1.54
N SER A 55 9.61 -36.91 2.73
CA SER A 55 8.40 -37.24 3.51
C SER A 55 7.18 -36.64 2.83
N ASN A 56 6.11 -37.48 2.69
CA ASN A 56 4.87 -37.06 2.06
C ASN A 56 3.75 -36.85 3.07
N LEU A 57 2.96 -35.79 2.86
CA LEU A 57 1.71 -35.55 3.56
C LEU A 57 0.56 -35.78 2.58
N TYR A 58 -0.45 -36.49 3.02
CA TYR A 58 -1.68 -36.73 2.28
C TYR A 58 -2.81 -36.02 2.99
N ILE A 59 -3.46 -35.07 2.32
CA ILE A 59 -4.66 -34.37 2.82
C ILE A 59 -5.83 -34.67 1.90
N LEU A 60 -7.05 -34.74 2.45
CA LEU A 60 -8.24 -34.92 1.64
C LEU A 60 -8.39 -33.83 0.60
N ALA A 61 -8.79 -34.16 -0.62
CA ALA A 61 -9.03 -33.17 -1.69
C ALA A 61 -10.06 -32.10 -1.28
N THR A 62 -10.98 -32.43 -0.39
CA THR A 62 -11.96 -31.49 0.19
C THR A 62 -11.35 -30.44 1.13
N GLN A 63 -10.10 -30.61 1.55
CA GLN A 63 -9.39 -29.68 2.43
C GLN A 63 -8.42 -28.76 1.66
N LEU A 64 -8.71 -28.46 0.41
CA LEU A 64 -7.91 -27.60 -0.44
C LEU A 64 -7.73 -26.18 0.16
N ASP A 65 -8.70 -25.70 0.91
CA ASP A 65 -8.68 -24.42 1.63
C ASP A 65 -7.58 -24.31 2.69
N SER A 66 -7.05 -25.45 3.16
CA SER A 66 -5.89 -25.50 4.07
C SER A 66 -4.55 -25.20 3.38
N LEU A 67 -4.55 -25.10 2.05
CA LEU A 67 -3.37 -24.82 1.22
C LEU A 67 -3.39 -23.43 0.63
N GLN A 68 -2.20 -22.85 0.51
CA GLN A 68 -1.97 -21.62 -0.23
C GLN A 68 -0.82 -21.81 -1.22
N LYS A 69 -0.97 -21.29 -2.43
CA LYS A 69 0.13 -21.28 -3.39
C LYS A 69 1.21 -20.31 -2.92
N TYR A 70 2.44 -20.78 -2.85
CA TYR A 70 3.56 -19.92 -2.51
C TYR A 70 3.91 -19.02 -3.70
N SER A 71 3.79 -17.73 -3.51
CA SER A 71 4.10 -16.70 -4.51
C SER A 71 5.23 -15.79 -4.02
N GLY A 72 6.32 -16.35 -3.55
CA GLY A 72 7.41 -15.57 -2.99
C GLY A 72 8.76 -15.94 -3.57
N GLY A 73 9.52 -14.91 -3.89
CA GLY A 73 10.94 -15.00 -4.20
C GLY A 73 11.27 -14.82 -5.69
N ASP A 74 12.42 -14.21 -5.93
CA ASP A 74 13.05 -14.19 -7.24
C ASP A 74 13.27 -15.63 -7.72
N ALA A 75 13.09 -15.86 -9.01
CA ALA A 75 13.24 -17.17 -9.67
C ALA A 75 14.61 -17.84 -9.41
N SER A 76 15.56 -17.12 -8.86
CA SER A 76 16.91 -17.58 -8.53
C SER A 76 17.06 -18.27 -7.17
N ASN A 77 16.05 -18.25 -6.31
CA ASN A 77 16.19 -18.72 -4.92
C ASN A 77 15.10 -19.73 -4.57
N THR A 78 15.40 -21.04 -4.72
CA THR A 78 14.50 -22.12 -4.33
C THR A 78 14.25 -22.07 -2.82
N PRO A 79 12.99 -21.95 -2.37
CA PRO A 79 12.72 -21.85 -0.94
C PRO A 79 12.99 -23.21 -0.24
N LYS A 80 13.52 -23.12 0.99
CA LYS A 80 13.79 -24.30 1.80
C LYS A 80 12.48 -24.93 2.30
N LEU A 81 12.27 -26.20 2.00
CA LEU A 81 11.12 -26.95 2.47
C LEU A 81 11.15 -27.15 3.99
N ASN A 82 9.97 -27.20 4.60
CA ASN A 82 9.84 -27.56 6.01
C ASN A 82 9.97 -29.09 6.19
N LYS A 83 10.33 -29.52 7.41
CA LYS A 83 10.40 -30.93 7.79
C LYS A 83 9.13 -31.31 8.55
N LEU A 84 8.46 -32.38 8.14
CA LEU A 84 7.29 -32.89 8.83
C LEU A 84 7.63 -33.36 10.25
N GLY A 85 6.67 -33.21 11.16
CA GLY A 85 6.82 -33.69 12.56
C GLY A 85 7.73 -32.82 13.42
N THR A 86 8.24 -31.69 12.93
CA THR A 86 9.11 -30.78 13.70
C THR A 86 8.35 -29.52 14.14
N SER A 87 8.88 -28.86 15.17
CA SER A 87 8.35 -27.58 15.67
C SER A 87 8.80 -26.35 14.83
N GLU A 88 9.57 -26.54 13.75
CA GLU A 88 10.13 -25.42 12.94
C GLU A 88 9.07 -24.46 12.43
N TRP A 89 8.00 -25.00 11.84
CA TRP A 89 6.91 -24.19 11.33
C TRP A 89 6.19 -23.39 12.43
N ASN A 90 5.94 -24.02 13.56
CA ASN A 90 5.34 -23.34 14.71
C ASN A 90 6.23 -22.26 15.29
N LYS A 91 7.55 -22.49 15.34
CA LYS A 91 8.53 -21.45 15.73
C LYS A 91 8.53 -20.28 14.74
N THR A 92 8.48 -20.56 13.44
CA THR A 92 8.38 -19.54 12.40
C THR A 92 7.11 -18.71 12.55
N LYS A 93 5.95 -19.37 12.72
CA LYS A 93 4.66 -18.67 12.96
C LYS A 93 4.71 -17.80 14.23
N SER A 94 5.25 -18.32 15.33
CA SER A 94 5.37 -17.58 16.58
C SER A 94 6.27 -16.36 16.44
N LYS A 95 7.41 -16.49 15.74
CA LYS A 95 8.33 -15.38 15.46
C LYS A 95 7.65 -14.28 14.62
N VAL A 96 6.93 -14.68 13.56
CA VAL A 96 6.19 -13.73 12.70
C VAL A 96 5.06 -13.06 13.49
N ARG A 97 4.31 -13.83 14.30
CA ARG A 97 3.23 -13.29 15.15
C ARG A 97 3.77 -12.29 16.17
N GLY A 98 4.92 -12.57 16.78
CA GLY A 98 5.60 -11.62 17.67
C GLY A 98 6.03 -10.33 16.96
N ALA A 99 6.62 -10.44 15.78
CA ALA A 99 7.01 -9.28 14.98
C ALA A 99 5.79 -8.43 14.56
N VAL A 100 4.69 -9.06 14.14
CA VAL A 100 3.44 -8.37 13.81
C VAL A 100 2.85 -7.66 15.04
N LYS A 101 2.88 -8.30 16.21
CA LYS A 101 2.40 -7.68 17.46
C LYS A 101 3.20 -6.43 17.82
N ASN A 102 4.53 -6.46 17.64
CA ASN A 102 5.37 -5.28 17.89
C ASN A 102 5.06 -4.14 16.92
N ILE A 103 4.91 -4.45 15.62
CA ILE A 103 4.50 -3.45 14.61
C ILE A 103 3.14 -2.85 14.97
N ALA A 104 2.18 -3.69 15.36
CA ALA A 104 0.86 -3.21 15.77
C ALA A 104 0.94 -2.28 16.99
N LYS A 105 1.79 -2.60 17.98
CA LYS A 105 2.00 -1.75 19.15
C LYS A 105 2.58 -0.38 18.75
N GLU A 106 3.63 -0.37 17.93
CA GLU A 106 4.23 0.88 17.42
C GLU A 106 3.20 1.74 16.65
N LEU A 107 2.32 1.11 15.85
CA LEU A 107 1.26 1.81 15.14
C LEU A 107 0.23 2.41 16.11
N VAL A 108 -0.19 1.68 17.13
CA VAL A 108 -1.15 2.19 18.15
C VAL A 108 -0.55 3.37 18.90
N GLU A 109 0.73 3.29 19.30
CA GLU A 109 1.44 4.39 19.96
C GLU A 109 1.53 5.63 19.04
N LEU A 110 1.79 5.43 17.74
CA LEU A 110 1.81 6.52 16.76
C LEU A 110 0.42 7.16 16.58
N TYR A 111 -0.63 6.33 16.55
CA TYR A 111 -2.02 6.82 16.49
C TYR A 111 -2.41 7.63 17.71
N ALA A 112 -2.10 7.13 18.91
CA ALA A 112 -2.36 7.85 20.15
C ALA A 112 -1.64 9.20 20.18
N ALA A 113 -0.34 9.22 19.86
CA ALA A 113 0.45 10.45 19.80
C ALA A 113 -0.08 11.46 18.76
N ARG A 114 -0.70 10.98 17.67
CA ARG A 114 -1.35 11.84 16.68
C ARG A 114 -2.65 12.43 17.23
N GLN A 115 -3.45 11.64 17.94
CA GLN A 115 -4.72 12.12 18.52
C GLN A 115 -4.52 13.14 19.65
N GLU A 116 -3.40 13.09 20.35
CA GLU A 116 -3.05 14.06 21.39
C GLU A 116 -2.56 15.41 20.84
N LYS A 117 -2.20 15.48 19.57
CA LYS A 117 -1.75 16.71 18.92
C LYS A 117 -2.92 17.43 18.26
N GLU A 118 -2.96 18.74 18.47
CA GLU A 118 -3.84 19.61 17.69
C GLU A 118 -3.28 19.79 16.28
N GLY A 119 -4.18 19.68 15.30
CA GLY A 119 -3.89 19.98 13.90
C GLY A 119 -3.93 21.48 13.63
N TYR A 120 -3.42 21.87 12.49
CA TYR A 120 -3.68 23.20 11.97
C TYR A 120 -5.13 23.28 11.49
N VAL A 121 -5.81 24.34 11.81
CA VAL A 121 -7.19 24.59 11.41
C VAL A 121 -7.18 25.55 10.22
N CYS A 122 -7.56 25.05 9.05
CA CYS A 122 -7.71 25.88 7.85
C CYS A 122 -8.92 26.80 8.00
N GLY A 123 -8.84 27.99 7.41
CA GLY A 123 -9.97 28.88 7.28
C GLY A 123 -11.06 28.35 6.33
N PRO A 124 -12.22 29.02 6.24
CA PRO A 124 -13.24 28.71 5.26
C PRO A 124 -12.73 28.94 3.83
N ASP A 125 -13.41 28.35 2.85
CA ASP A 125 -13.03 28.49 1.46
C ASP A 125 -12.95 29.93 1.00
N THR A 126 -11.81 30.29 0.43
CA THR A 126 -11.55 31.61 -0.18
C THR A 126 -12.20 31.71 -1.56
N VAL A 127 -12.16 32.90 -2.15
CA VAL A 127 -12.57 33.12 -3.54
C VAL A 127 -11.71 32.26 -4.48
N TRP A 128 -10.40 32.18 -4.25
CA TRP A 128 -9.50 31.36 -5.06
C TRP A 128 -9.79 29.86 -4.99
N GLN A 129 -10.22 29.37 -3.81
CA GLN A 129 -10.64 27.97 -3.69
C GLN A 129 -11.84 27.67 -4.61
N ARG A 130 -12.82 28.55 -4.62
CA ARG A 130 -14.02 28.40 -5.46
C ARG A 130 -13.67 28.48 -6.94
N GLU A 131 -12.88 29.48 -7.35
CA GLU A 131 -12.38 29.60 -8.72
C GLU A 131 -11.62 28.34 -9.17
N PHE A 132 -10.74 27.81 -8.32
CA PHE A 132 -10.00 26.59 -8.59
C PHE A 132 -10.93 25.39 -8.79
N GLU A 133 -11.97 25.28 -7.99
CA GLU A 133 -12.96 24.21 -8.09
C GLU A 133 -13.85 24.34 -9.33
N GLU A 134 -14.30 25.56 -9.66
CA GLU A 134 -15.08 25.85 -10.87
C GLU A 134 -14.30 25.61 -12.17
N MET A 135 -12.97 25.69 -12.13
CA MET A 135 -12.11 25.32 -13.25
C MET A 135 -12.02 23.81 -13.52
N PHE A 136 -12.68 22.98 -12.73
CA PHE A 136 -12.72 21.54 -12.99
C PHE A 136 -13.58 21.27 -14.24
N PRO A 137 -13.02 20.59 -15.28
CA PRO A 137 -13.68 20.51 -16.59
C PRO A 137 -14.81 19.45 -16.66
N TYR A 138 -15.14 18.80 -15.57
CA TYR A 138 -16.14 17.74 -15.49
C TYR A 138 -17.17 18.07 -14.41
N GLU A 139 -18.34 17.45 -14.51
CA GLU A 139 -19.32 17.47 -13.42
C GLU A 139 -18.88 16.47 -12.33
N GLU A 140 -18.89 16.91 -11.08
CA GLU A 140 -18.62 16.05 -9.95
C GLU A 140 -19.79 15.10 -9.68
N THR A 141 -19.46 13.88 -9.28
CA THR A 141 -20.46 12.96 -8.76
C THR A 141 -20.83 13.34 -7.32
N GLU A 142 -22.01 12.92 -6.84
CA GLU A 142 -22.42 13.12 -5.44
C GLU A 142 -21.39 12.59 -4.43
N ASP A 143 -20.80 11.43 -4.71
CA ASP A 143 -19.76 10.83 -3.86
C ASP A 143 -18.46 11.64 -3.87
N GLN A 144 -18.08 12.24 -5.00
CA GLN A 144 -16.92 13.13 -5.06
C GLN A 144 -17.16 14.40 -4.25
N LEU A 145 -18.33 15.02 -4.37
CA LEU A 145 -18.70 16.19 -3.57
C LEU A 145 -18.70 15.86 -2.09
N ALA A 146 -19.31 14.75 -1.69
CA ALA A 146 -19.31 14.31 -0.31
C ALA A 146 -17.90 14.08 0.25
N ALA A 147 -17.01 13.46 -0.55
CA ALA A 147 -15.61 13.24 -0.14
C ALA A 147 -14.81 14.54 -0.02
N ILE A 148 -15.06 15.53 -0.90
CA ILE A 148 -14.44 16.85 -0.85
C ILE A 148 -14.90 17.60 0.40
N GLU A 149 -16.20 17.66 0.65
CA GLU A 149 -16.78 18.31 1.83
C GLU A 149 -16.30 17.68 3.14
N ASP A 150 -16.22 16.37 3.19
CA ASP A 150 -15.69 15.65 4.34
C ASP A 150 -14.21 15.97 4.59
N ALA A 151 -13.39 16.03 3.54
CA ALA A 151 -11.98 16.39 3.65
C ALA A 151 -11.83 17.84 4.14
N LYS A 152 -12.58 18.80 3.58
CA LYS A 152 -12.59 20.20 4.02
C LYS A 152 -13.01 20.32 5.48
N ARG A 153 -14.04 19.62 5.91
CA ARG A 153 -14.52 19.61 7.30
C ARG A 153 -13.45 19.10 8.27
N ASP A 154 -12.70 18.06 7.87
CA ASP A 154 -11.59 17.59 8.70
C ASP A 154 -10.47 18.62 8.78
N MET A 155 -10.13 19.29 7.66
CA MET A 155 -9.09 20.34 7.60
C MET A 155 -9.47 21.61 8.40
N GLU A 156 -10.75 21.90 8.53
CA GLU A 156 -11.31 23.01 9.32
C GLU A 156 -11.54 22.64 10.81
N SER A 157 -11.12 21.45 11.21
CA SER A 157 -11.21 20.97 12.60
C SER A 157 -9.85 21.02 13.30
N THR A 158 -9.85 20.98 14.63
CA THR A 158 -8.63 20.87 15.45
C THR A 158 -7.97 19.49 15.37
N ARG A 159 -8.67 18.50 14.81
CA ARG A 159 -8.13 17.14 14.66
C ARG A 159 -7.21 17.05 13.46
N ILE A 160 -6.07 16.37 13.62
CA ILE A 160 -5.22 16.04 12.48
C ILE A 160 -5.99 15.07 11.57
N MET A 161 -6.22 15.49 10.32
CA MET A 161 -6.93 14.67 9.34
C MET A 161 -6.16 13.38 9.04
N ASP A 162 -6.86 12.25 9.10
CA ASP A 162 -6.38 10.93 8.68
C ASP A 162 -7.54 10.21 7.99
N ARG A 163 -7.79 10.57 6.72
CA ARG A 163 -8.97 10.15 5.96
C ARG A 163 -8.59 9.20 4.83
N LEU A 164 -9.27 8.07 4.74
CA LEU A 164 -9.17 7.14 3.62
C LEU A 164 -10.25 7.47 2.59
N ILE A 165 -9.83 7.79 1.36
CA ILE A 165 -10.72 7.96 0.21
C ILE A 165 -10.71 6.68 -0.62
N CYS A 166 -11.83 5.97 -0.63
CA CYS A 166 -12.04 4.74 -1.40
C CYS A 166 -12.79 5.05 -2.69
N GLY A 167 -12.36 4.44 -3.78
CA GLY A 167 -13.03 4.54 -5.08
C GLY A 167 -12.28 3.73 -6.13
N ASP A 168 -12.97 3.32 -7.19
CA ASP A 168 -12.38 2.57 -8.29
C ASP A 168 -11.41 3.43 -9.13
N VAL A 169 -10.67 2.79 -10.02
CA VAL A 169 -9.76 3.47 -10.95
C VAL A 169 -10.57 4.35 -11.88
N GLY A 170 -10.13 5.62 -12.05
CA GLY A 170 -10.81 6.58 -12.92
C GLY A 170 -11.92 7.42 -12.27
N TYR A 171 -12.28 7.16 -11.02
CA TYR A 171 -13.34 7.90 -10.30
C TYR A 171 -12.87 9.22 -9.66
N GLY A 172 -11.82 9.83 -10.17
CA GLY A 172 -11.43 11.19 -9.82
C GLY A 172 -10.89 11.41 -8.41
N LYS A 173 -10.41 10.36 -7.71
CA LYS A 173 -9.79 10.49 -6.37
C LYS A 173 -8.69 11.56 -6.29
N THR A 174 -7.97 11.76 -7.39
CA THR A 174 -6.91 12.77 -7.48
C THR A 174 -7.47 14.19 -7.37
N GLU A 175 -8.68 14.46 -7.86
CA GLU A 175 -9.30 15.78 -7.76
C GLU A 175 -9.64 16.13 -6.30
N VAL A 176 -10.10 15.15 -5.50
CA VAL A 176 -10.32 15.35 -4.06
C VAL A 176 -9.01 15.77 -3.37
N ALA A 177 -7.91 15.08 -3.70
CA ALA A 177 -6.59 15.40 -3.15
C ALA A 177 -6.07 16.77 -3.64
N LEU A 178 -6.36 17.15 -4.90
CA LEU A 178 -5.98 18.45 -5.47
C LEU A 178 -6.66 19.60 -4.74
N ARG A 179 -7.97 19.50 -4.46
CA ARG A 179 -8.72 20.53 -3.74
C ARG A 179 -8.24 20.68 -2.31
N ALA A 180 -7.98 19.57 -1.62
CA ALA A 180 -7.38 19.60 -0.30
C ALA A 180 -5.98 20.21 -0.31
N ALA A 181 -5.13 19.85 -1.27
CA ALA A 181 -3.79 20.42 -1.42
C ALA A 181 -3.82 21.92 -1.70
N PHE A 182 -4.73 22.36 -2.56
CA PHE A 182 -4.86 23.79 -2.88
C PHE A 182 -5.32 24.60 -1.66
N LYS A 183 -6.22 24.05 -0.84
CA LYS A 183 -6.66 24.68 0.41
C LYS A 183 -5.50 24.87 1.40
N GLU A 184 -4.62 23.87 1.56
CA GLU A 184 -3.42 23.98 2.41
C GLU A 184 -2.42 25.03 1.88
N VAL A 185 -2.24 25.08 0.56
CA VAL A 185 -1.31 26.05 -0.06
C VAL A 185 -1.77 27.50 0.19
N GLN A 186 -3.08 27.75 0.17
CA GLN A 186 -3.62 29.09 0.45
C GLN A 186 -3.35 29.55 1.90
N GLU A 187 -3.21 28.60 2.82
CA GLU A 187 -2.79 28.84 4.20
C GLU A 187 -1.25 28.99 4.34
N SER A 188 -0.55 29.14 3.22
CA SER A 188 0.93 29.22 3.17
C SER A 188 1.63 27.99 3.74
N ARG A 189 0.99 26.84 3.65
CA ARG A 189 1.54 25.55 4.08
C ARG A 189 2.01 24.73 2.90
N GLN A 190 3.00 23.87 3.14
CA GLN A 190 3.57 23.02 2.11
C GLN A 190 2.90 21.66 2.09
N VAL A 191 2.66 21.15 0.89
CA VAL A 191 2.01 19.85 0.65
C VAL A 191 3.01 18.85 0.10
N ALA A 192 3.00 17.64 0.66
CA ALA A 192 3.73 16.49 0.13
C ALA A 192 2.76 15.44 -0.43
N TYR A 193 2.88 15.16 -1.71
CA TYR A 193 2.10 14.10 -2.37
C TYR A 193 2.98 12.89 -2.64
N LEU A 194 2.69 11.78 -1.95
CA LEU A 194 3.46 10.55 -2.07
C LEU A 194 2.80 9.59 -3.06
N ALA A 195 3.53 9.21 -4.11
CA ALA A 195 3.11 8.23 -5.09
C ALA A 195 3.96 6.95 -5.02
N PRO A 196 3.37 5.75 -5.21
CA PRO A 196 4.09 4.48 -5.08
C PRO A 196 5.09 4.23 -6.21
N THR A 197 4.87 4.80 -7.40
CA THR A 197 5.73 4.60 -8.57
C THR A 197 6.15 5.92 -9.20
N THR A 198 7.27 5.92 -9.89
CA THR A 198 7.81 7.10 -10.60
C THR A 198 6.88 7.57 -11.72
N ILE A 199 6.24 6.63 -12.43
CA ILE A 199 5.31 6.94 -13.52
C ILE A 199 4.08 7.66 -12.94
N LEU A 200 3.51 7.15 -11.87
CA LEU A 200 2.36 7.76 -11.23
C LEU A 200 2.72 9.13 -10.65
N ALA A 201 3.90 9.28 -10.02
CA ALA A 201 4.38 10.57 -9.55
C ALA A 201 4.47 11.60 -10.67
N GLN A 202 4.96 11.20 -11.86
CA GLN A 202 5.03 12.10 -13.02
C GLN A 202 3.63 12.46 -13.55
N GLN A 203 2.71 11.52 -13.61
CA GLN A 203 1.32 11.78 -14.05
C GLN A 203 0.63 12.76 -13.09
N ILE A 204 0.74 12.53 -11.80
CA ILE A 204 0.17 13.40 -10.77
C ILE A 204 0.81 14.80 -10.84
N TYR A 205 2.14 14.88 -10.99
CA TYR A 205 2.85 16.14 -11.17
C TYR A 205 2.30 16.96 -12.34
N ASN A 206 2.13 16.32 -13.49
CA ASN A 206 1.58 16.99 -14.69
C ASN A 206 0.15 17.49 -14.43
N THR A 207 -0.68 16.70 -13.76
CA THR A 207 -2.05 17.08 -13.39
C THR A 207 -2.05 18.29 -12.45
N PHE A 208 -1.20 18.28 -11.40
CA PHE A 208 -1.08 19.40 -10.46
C PHE A 208 -0.62 20.67 -11.16
N VAL A 209 0.44 20.58 -11.97
CA VAL A 209 0.96 21.74 -12.73
C VAL A 209 -0.11 22.32 -13.64
N GLN A 210 -0.86 21.47 -14.35
CA GLN A 210 -1.91 21.91 -15.27
C GLN A 210 -3.07 22.58 -14.52
N ARG A 211 -3.52 21.99 -13.42
CA ARG A 211 -4.64 22.50 -12.62
C ARG A 211 -4.31 23.80 -11.87
N MET A 212 -3.07 23.96 -11.45
CA MET A 212 -2.62 25.10 -10.65
C MET A 212 -1.95 26.22 -11.47
N LYS A 213 -1.90 26.10 -12.81
CA LYS A 213 -1.12 27.02 -13.67
C LYS A 213 -1.58 28.49 -13.61
N GLU A 214 -2.87 28.75 -13.33
CA GLU A 214 -3.45 30.09 -13.23
C GLU A 214 -3.24 30.71 -11.83
N PHE A 215 -2.66 29.97 -10.89
CA PHE A 215 -2.41 30.41 -9.52
C PHE A 215 -0.91 30.47 -9.23
N PRO A 216 -0.46 31.33 -8.31
CA PRO A 216 0.95 31.48 -7.95
C PRO A 216 1.42 30.33 -7.06
N VAL A 217 1.23 29.07 -7.53
CA VAL A 217 1.57 27.84 -6.81
C VAL A 217 2.72 27.15 -7.51
N ARG A 218 3.80 26.91 -6.77
CA ARG A 218 4.96 26.20 -7.29
C ARG A 218 4.95 24.72 -6.92
N VAL A 219 4.85 23.88 -7.94
CA VAL A 219 4.84 22.41 -7.83
C VAL A 219 6.18 21.85 -8.27
N GLU A 220 6.79 20.98 -7.47
CA GLU A 220 8.06 20.30 -7.79
C GLU A 220 7.93 18.78 -7.74
N LEU A 221 8.76 18.10 -8.53
CA LEU A 221 8.81 16.65 -8.62
C LEU A 221 10.12 16.10 -8.05
N LEU A 222 10.03 15.20 -7.06
CA LEU A 222 11.16 14.48 -6.47
C LEU A 222 11.09 12.99 -6.80
N CYS A 223 11.69 12.61 -7.92
CA CYS A 223 11.81 11.21 -8.32
C CYS A 223 13.04 11.00 -9.21
N ARG A 224 13.33 9.74 -9.57
CA ARG A 224 14.51 9.39 -10.39
C ARG A 224 14.51 9.97 -11.82
N PHE A 225 13.40 10.55 -12.30
CA PHE A 225 13.35 11.23 -13.60
C PHE A 225 13.98 12.63 -13.55
N ARG A 226 14.28 13.15 -12.36
CA ARG A 226 14.98 14.41 -12.18
C ARG A 226 16.47 14.18 -11.97
N THR A 227 17.29 15.03 -12.59
CA THR A 227 18.74 14.96 -12.38
C THR A 227 19.11 15.26 -10.91
N PRO A 228 20.27 14.81 -10.42
CA PRO A 228 20.71 15.10 -9.06
C PRO A 228 20.74 16.61 -8.74
N ALA A 229 21.15 17.44 -9.71
CA ALA A 229 21.18 18.90 -9.57
C ALA A 229 19.76 19.49 -9.40
N GLN A 230 18.80 19.01 -10.21
CA GLN A 230 17.39 19.42 -10.09
C GLN A 230 16.80 19.01 -8.74
N GLN A 231 17.07 17.79 -8.30
CA GLN A 231 16.59 17.31 -6.99
C GLN A 231 17.18 18.13 -5.85
N LYS A 232 18.48 18.43 -5.89
CA LYS A 232 19.15 19.25 -4.88
C LYS A 232 18.52 20.65 -4.81
N LYS A 233 18.31 21.29 -5.96
CA LYS A 233 17.66 22.60 -6.04
C LYS A 233 16.25 22.57 -5.48
N ALA A 234 15.43 21.60 -5.88
CA ALA A 234 14.06 21.44 -5.37
C ALA A 234 14.02 21.27 -3.84
N ILE A 235 14.96 20.50 -3.27
CA ILE A 235 15.06 20.29 -1.82
C ILE A 235 15.48 21.58 -1.11
N GLU A 236 16.43 22.32 -1.67
CA GLU A 236 16.86 23.62 -1.11
C GLU A 236 15.72 24.64 -1.14
N ASP A 237 14.98 24.71 -2.25
CA ASP A 237 13.85 25.63 -2.43
C ASP A 237 12.66 25.21 -1.51
N LEU A 238 12.43 23.90 -1.34
CA LEU A 238 11.42 23.39 -0.40
C LEU A 238 11.73 23.81 1.04
N LYS A 239 12.98 23.65 1.46
CA LYS A 239 13.44 24.09 2.80
C LYS A 239 13.29 25.58 3.03
N LYS A 240 13.41 26.40 1.97
CA LYS A 240 13.22 27.86 2.03
C LYS A 240 11.74 28.29 2.01
N GLY A 241 10.80 27.34 1.79
CA GLY A 241 9.38 27.64 1.62
C GLY A 241 9.04 28.26 0.26
N GLN A 242 9.87 28.01 -0.75
CA GLN A 242 9.65 28.49 -2.12
C GLN A 242 8.98 27.45 -3.02
N VAL A 243 8.67 26.28 -2.48
CA VAL A 243 7.90 25.21 -3.13
C VAL A 243 6.68 24.97 -2.28
N ASP A 244 5.52 25.03 -2.88
CA ASP A 244 4.24 24.86 -2.20
C ASP A 244 3.82 23.38 -2.18
N VAL A 245 4.00 22.70 -3.31
CA VAL A 245 3.64 21.29 -3.45
C VAL A 245 4.84 20.49 -3.96
N VAL A 246 5.20 19.44 -3.23
CA VAL A 246 6.21 18.47 -3.68
C VAL A 246 5.56 17.11 -3.93
N ILE A 247 5.74 16.60 -5.15
CA ILE A 247 5.21 15.30 -5.56
C ILE A 247 6.38 14.35 -5.78
N GLY A 248 6.27 13.12 -5.30
CA GLY A 248 7.34 12.14 -5.55
C GLY A 248 7.06 10.78 -4.95
N THR A 249 8.09 9.95 -5.04
CA THR A 249 8.08 8.60 -4.45
C THR A 249 8.66 8.65 -3.03
N HIS A 250 9.01 7.48 -2.49
CA HIS A 250 9.69 7.38 -1.18
C HIS A 250 10.91 8.32 -1.00
N ARG A 251 11.42 8.94 -2.08
CA ARG A 251 12.47 9.95 -2.04
C ARG A 251 12.08 11.17 -1.18
N ILE A 252 10.80 11.52 -1.13
CA ILE A 252 10.30 12.61 -0.27
C ILE A 252 10.54 12.32 1.22
N LEU A 253 10.56 11.05 1.60
CA LEU A 253 10.74 10.61 3.00
C LEU A 253 12.21 10.55 3.43
N SER A 254 13.15 10.94 2.57
CA SER A 254 14.58 10.91 2.88
C SER A 254 14.95 12.00 3.89
N LYS A 255 15.96 11.72 4.71
CA LYS A 255 16.37 12.60 5.83
C LYS A 255 16.84 14.02 5.41
N ASP A 256 17.27 14.16 4.17
CA ASP A 256 17.73 15.44 3.59
C ASP A 256 16.58 16.32 3.08
N VAL A 257 15.38 15.75 2.93
CA VAL A 257 14.17 16.51 2.57
C VAL A 257 13.56 17.09 3.84
N LYS A 258 13.55 18.40 3.91
CA LYS A 258 12.98 19.16 5.03
C LYS A 258 12.02 20.19 4.50
N PHE A 259 10.89 20.28 5.16
CA PHE A 259 9.90 21.33 4.96
C PHE A 259 10.21 22.53 5.83
N LYS A 260 9.67 23.68 5.45
CA LYS A 260 9.81 24.92 6.24
C LYS A 260 8.97 24.85 7.52
#